data_5e73585ac3e772a56815fd40b2e67168
#
_entry.id   5e73585ac3e772a56815fd40b2e67168
#
_cell.length_a   1.000
_cell.length_b   1.000
_cell.length_c   1.000
_cell.angle_alpha   90.00
_cell.angle_beta   90.00
_cell.angle_gamma   90.00
#
_symmetry.space_group_name_H-M   'P 1'
#
loop_
_entity.id
_entity.type
_entity.pdbx_description
1 polymer ?
#
loop_
_entity_poly.entity_id
_entity_poly.type
_entity_poly.pdbx_seq_one_letter_code
_entity_poly.pdbx_strand_id
1 'polypeptide(L)'
;MSSAHERPDPTQRSSPTRPVAKRSDGDEIQERYLRRAIGEINELGDELLALGDELHVPVLGSGHPLGDVFLLKHHPTQSEIHEGVAFFGRSGQALLKSLQRLGVDPLAVYGTNCLKFGTEEPAQARAWLTRELHIVQPRLVVAMGEPTVAFLGELEFPLSEALDAERPGELQRFTPTIDAMVTPDIDESLDEQGAKTRFWAAFKTLGTWWAELPPY
;
A
#
# COMPACT_ATOMS: atom_id res chain seq x y z
N MET A 1 -20.75 66.32 -40.08
CA MET A 1 -19.70 65.33 -40.31
C MET A 1 -19.02 65.06 -38.95
N SER A 2 -19.49 64.05 -38.27
CA SER A 2 -19.09 63.75 -36.87
C SER A 2 -18.14 62.57 -36.85
N SER A 3 -16.92 62.78 -36.39
CA SER A 3 -15.87 61.78 -36.28
C SER A 3 -15.99 61.08 -34.93
N ALA A 4 -16.33 59.81 -34.95
CA ALA A 4 -16.40 58.97 -33.79
C ALA A 4 -14.98 58.52 -33.37
N HIS A 5 -14.61 58.90 -32.14
CA HIS A 5 -13.38 58.49 -31.49
C HIS A 5 -13.63 57.14 -30.79
N GLU A 6 -13.05 56.08 -31.33
CA GLU A 6 -13.06 54.73 -30.76
C GLU A 6 -12.03 54.67 -29.62
N ARG A 7 -12.49 54.37 -28.39
CA ARG A 7 -11.62 54.18 -27.22
C ARG A 7 -11.19 52.71 -27.17
N PRO A 8 -9.93 52.38 -26.93
CA PRO A 8 -9.48 51.00 -26.75
C PRO A 8 -9.96 50.41 -25.43
N ASP A 9 -10.40 49.17 -25.50
CA ASP A 9 -10.89 48.32 -24.39
C ASP A 9 -9.74 47.99 -23.39
N PRO A 10 -9.87 48.21 -22.07
CA PRO A 10 -8.82 48.00 -21.08
C PRO A 10 -8.78 46.59 -20.49
N THR A 11 -9.35 45.54 -21.09
CA THR A 11 -9.50 44.23 -20.47
C THR A 11 -8.57 43.14 -21.01
N GLN A 12 -7.38 43.46 -21.47
CA GLN A 12 -6.34 42.44 -21.68
C GLN A 12 -5.26 42.52 -20.56
N ARG A 13 -5.61 42.10 -19.34
CA ARG A 13 -4.60 41.78 -18.32
C ARG A 13 -4.11 40.37 -18.56
N SER A 14 -2.95 40.25 -19.21
CA SER A 14 -2.17 39.02 -19.26
C SER A 14 -1.80 38.62 -17.83
N SER A 15 -2.37 37.52 -17.34
CA SER A 15 -1.97 36.92 -16.07
C SER A 15 -0.48 36.54 -16.12
N PRO A 16 0.34 36.88 -15.13
CA PRO A 16 1.73 36.49 -15.11
C PRO A 16 1.82 34.96 -15.00
N THR A 17 2.41 34.33 -15.99
CA THR A 17 2.76 32.90 -15.97
C THR A 17 3.74 32.68 -14.80
N ARG A 18 3.27 32.04 -13.75
CA ARG A 18 4.09 31.69 -12.59
C ARG A 18 5.27 30.84 -13.07
N PRO A 19 6.53 31.21 -12.78
CA PRO A 19 7.67 30.39 -13.21
C PRO A 19 7.55 29.01 -12.57
N VAL A 20 7.58 27.97 -13.39
CA VAL A 20 7.69 26.57 -12.94
C VAL A 20 9.02 26.46 -12.20
N ALA A 21 8.97 26.19 -10.89
CA ALA A 21 10.16 25.98 -10.10
C ALA A 21 11.03 24.89 -10.75
N LYS A 22 12.32 25.11 -10.89
CA LYS A 22 13.26 24.11 -11.35
C LYS A 22 13.17 22.92 -10.39
N ARG A 23 12.88 21.72 -10.92
CA ARG A 23 12.94 20.47 -10.15
C ARG A 23 14.35 20.30 -9.60
N SER A 24 14.46 19.83 -8.36
CA SER A 24 15.76 19.48 -7.78
C SER A 24 16.28 18.16 -8.37
N ASP A 25 17.58 17.93 -8.36
CA ASP A 25 18.16 16.65 -8.78
C ASP A 25 17.59 15.48 -7.94
N GLY A 26 17.21 15.73 -6.69
CA GLY A 26 16.54 14.77 -5.81
C GLY A 26 15.17 14.37 -6.32
N ASP A 27 14.35 15.34 -6.78
CA ASP A 27 13.01 15.08 -7.33
C ASP A 27 13.10 14.22 -8.59
N GLU A 28 14.10 14.43 -9.45
CA GLU A 28 14.31 13.65 -10.68
C GLU A 28 14.71 12.20 -10.36
N ILE A 29 15.55 12.00 -9.34
CA ILE A 29 15.96 10.67 -8.87
C ILE A 29 14.74 9.93 -8.33
N GLN A 30 13.96 10.56 -7.45
CA GLN A 30 12.77 9.97 -6.85
C GLN A 30 11.72 9.62 -7.92
N GLU A 31 11.49 10.49 -8.90
CA GLU A 31 10.58 10.22 -10.02
C GLU A 31 11.05 9.01 -10.86
N ARG A 32 12.35 8.81 -11.04
CA ARG A 32 12.90 7.65 -11.74
C ARG A 32 12.66 6.35 -10.97
N TYR A 33 12.87 6.34 -9.66
CA TYR A 33 12.58 5.18 -8.81
C TYR A 33 11.09 4.84 -8.84
N LEU A 34 10.22 5.85 -8.74
CA LEU A 34 8.78 5.64 -8.80
C LEU A 34 8.34 5.05 -10.15
N ARG A 35 8.83 5.58 -11.27
CA ARG A 35 8.52 5.02 -12.61
C ARG A 35 8.99 3.57 -12.73
N ARG A 36 10.14 3.25 -12.19
CA ARG A 36 10.65 1.87 -12.18
C ARG A 36 9.75 0.96 -11.35
N ALA A 37 9.42 1.34 -10.13
CA ALA A 37 8.56 0.55 -9.25
C ALA A 37 7.15 0.34 -9.87
N ILE A 38 6.57 1.37 -10.50
CA ILE A 38 5.31 1.25 -11.26
C ILE A 38 5.46 0.23 -12.40
N GLY A 39 6.55 0.29 -13.17
CA GLY A 39 6.82 -0.66 -14.24
C GLY A 39 6.90 -2.10 -13.73
N GLU A 40 7.69 -2.35 -12.70
CA GLU A 40 7.89 -3.67 -12.12
C GLU A 40 6.61 -4.25 -11.48
N ILE A 41 5.78 -3.43 -10.82
CA ILE A 41 4.46 -3.85 -10.29
C ILE A 41 3.48 -4.17 -11.43
N ASN A 42 3.47 -3.37 -12.50
CA ASN A 42 2.62 -3.65 -13.65
C ASN A 42 3.03 -4.93 -14.37
N GLU A 43 4.34 -5.16 -14.57
CA GLU A 43 4.86 -6.40 -15.14
C GLU A 43 4.44 -7.62 -14.32
N LEU A 44 4.54 -7.55 -12.98
CA LEU A 44 4.04 -8.60 -12.10
C LEU A 44 2.53 -8.80 -12.24
N GLY A 45 1.77 -7.70 -12.32
CA GLY A 45 0.33 -7.72 -12.55
C GLY A 45 -0.04 -8.40 -13.88
N ASP A 46 0.65 -8.06 -14.96
CA ASP A 46 0.43 -8.65 -16.28
C ASP A 46 0.75 -10.15 -16.29
N GLU A 47 1.83 -10.59 -15.60
CA GLU A 47 2.15 -12.01 -15.44
C GLU A 47 1.04 -12.76 -14.70
N LEU A 48 0.51 -12.18 -13.61
CA LEU A 48 -0.59 -12.76 -12.83
C LEU A 48 -1.88 -12.84 -13.66
N LEU A 49 -2.22 -11.78 -14.38
CA LEU A 49 -3.40 -11.73 -15.26
C LEU A 49 -3.29 -12.79 -16.38
N ALA A 50 -2.10 -13.03 -16.90
CA ALA A 50 -1.87 -14.05 -17.92
C ALA A 50 -2.03 -15.49 -17.39
N LEU A 51 -1.92 -15.71 -16.08
CA LEU A 51 -2.16 -17.00 -15.42
C LEU A 51 -3.63 -17.20 -15.04
N GLY A 52 -4.41 -16.11 -14.97
CA GLY A 52 -5.83 -16.13 -14.67
C GLY A 52 -6.70 -16.57 -15.86
N ASP A 53 -7.95 -16.86 -15.56
CA ASP A 53 -9.01 -17.11 -16.53
C ASP A 53 -10.30 -16.39 -16.10
N GLU A 54 -11.43 -16.63 -16.81
CA GLU A 54 -12.71 -15.98 -16.49
C GLU A 54 -13.26 -16.35 -15.09
N LEU A 55 -12.80 -17.46 -14.50
CA LEU A 55 -13.24 -17.97 -13.20
C LEU A 55 -12.23 -17.70 -12.08
N HIS A 56 -10.97 -17.44 -12.45
CA HIS A 56 -9.85 -17.28 -11.51
C HIS A 56 -9.12 -15.97 -11.82
N VAL A 57 -9.70 -14.86 -11.37
CA VAL A 57 -9.11 -13.52 -11.51
C VAL A 57 -8.13 -13.29 -10.36
N PRO A 58 -6.86 -12.92 -10.64
CA PRO A 58 -5.92 -12.60 -9.57
C PRO A 58 -6.28 -11.31 -8.86
N VAL A 59 -6.07 -11.28 -7.55
CA VAL A 59 -6.21 -10.07 -6.74
C VAL A 59 -4.88 -9.36 -6.66
N LEU A 60 -4.75 -8.27 -7.41
CA LEU A 60 -3.53 -7.48 -7.47
C LEU A 60 -3.40 -6.56 -6.26
N GLY A 61 -2.15 -6.28 -5.86
CA GLY A 61 -1.86 -5.27 -4.85
C GLY A 61 -2.33 -3.88 -5.26
N SER A 62 -2.60 -3.03 -4.28
CA SER A 62 -3.12 -1.68 -4.49
C SER A 62 -2.39 -0.66 -3.62
N GLY A 63 -2.34 0.60 -4.08
CA GLY A 63 -1.71 1.70 -3.36
C GLY A 63 -0.42 2.19 -4.02
N HIS A 64 0.46 2.79 -3.22
CA HIS A 64 1.68 3.42 -3.75
C HIS A 64 2.83 2.41 -3.83
N PRO A 65 3.45 2.19 -5.00
CA PRO A 65 4.49 1.17 -5.20
C PRO A 65 5.84 1.46 -4.52
N LEU A 66 5.99 2.62 -3.90
CA LEU A 66 7.08 2.96 -2.97
C LEU A 66 6.51 3.36 -1.61
N GLY A 67 5.45 2.67 -1.15
CA GLY A 67 4.83 2.95 0.14
C GLY A 67 5.73 2.55 1.31
N ASP A 68 5.85 3.42 2.32
CA ASP A 68 6.58 3.10 3.55
C ASP A 68 5.90 2.00 4.37
N VAL A 69 4.57 1.88 4.24
CA VAL A 69 3.74 0.91 4.95
C VAL A 69 3.20 -0.13 3.98
N PHE A 70 3.47 -1.40 4.27
CA PHE A 70 3.00 -2.56 3.51
C PHE A 70 1.93 -3.30 4.33
N LEU A 71 0.66 -3.16 3.93
CA LEU A 71 -0.45 -3.87 4.56
C LEU A 71 -0.60 -5.24 3.91
N LEU A 72 -0.56 -6.29 4.71
CA LEU A 72 -0.61 -7.66 4.24
C LEU A 72 -1.64 -8.47 5.01
N LYS A 73 -2.53 -9.16 4.29
CA LYS A 73 -3.41 -10.20 4.83
C LYS A 73 -3.27 -11.49 4.04
N HIS A 74 -3.80 -12.60 4.57
CA HIS A 74 -3.51 -13.91 4.00
C HIS A 74 -4.31 -14.18 2.73
N HIS A 75 -5.65 -14.16 2.82
CA HIS A 75 -6.53 -14.51 1.71
C HIS A 75 -7.29 -13.29 1.18
N PRO A 76 -7.58 -13.28 -0.14
CA PRO A 76 -8.53 -12.32 -0.68
C PRO A 76 -9.98 -12.67 -0.28
N THR A 77 -10.79 -11.64 -0.05
CA THR A 77 -12.24 -11.78 0.13
C THR A 77 -12.94 -11.96 -1.22
N GLN A 78 -14.21 -12.41 -1.20
CA GLN A 78 -15.02 -12.54 -2.42
C GLN A 78 -15.18 -11.20 -3.18
N SER A 79 -15.28 -10.08 -2.48
CA SER A 79 -15.35 -8.76 -3.11
C SER A 79 -14.04 -8.37 -3.80
N GLU A 80 -12.89 -8.74 -3.23
CA GLU A 80 -11.59 -8.51 -3.84
C GLU A 80 -11.37 -9.41 -5.06
N ILE A 81 -11.78 -10.66 -5.00
CA ILE A 81 -11.72 -11.60 -6.13
C ILE A 81 -12.58 -11.08 -7.30
N HIS A 82 -13.78 -10.56 -7.00
CA HIS A 82 -14.67 -10.01 -8.03
C HIS A 82 -14.07 -8.79 -8.73
N GLU A 83 -13.41 -7.91 -7.97
CA GLU A 83 -12.84 -6.66 -8.49
C GLU A 83 -11.37 -6.80 -8.94
N GLY A 84 -10.69 -7.89 -8.56
CA GLY A 84 -9.29 -8.11 -8.86
C GLY A 84 -8.31 -7.19 -8.10
N VAL A 85 -8.74 -6.56 -6.99
CA VAL A 85 -7.98 -5.55 -6.27
C VAL A 85 -7.96 -5.82 -4.76
N ALA A 86 -6.77 -5.88 -4.17
CA ALA A 86 -6.59 -6.07 -2.73
C ALA A 86 -7.19 -4.92 -1.93
N PHE A 87 -7.77 -5.25 -0.78
CA PHE A 87 -8.45 -4.32 0.12
C PHE A 87 -9.64 -3.59 -0.51
N PHE A 88 -10.20 -4.11 -1.60
CA PHE A 88 -11.46 -3.59 -2.11
C PHE A 88 -12.62 -3.91 -1.15
N GLY A 89 -13.51 -2.92 -0.92
CA GLY A 89 -14.70 -3.10 -0.11
C GLY A 89 -14.58 -2.67 1.35
N ARG A 90 -15.17 -3.46 2.28
CA ARG A 90 -15.35 -3.08 3.69
C ARG A 90 -14.02 -2.92 4.44
N SER A 91 -13.09 -3.84 4.25
CA SER A 91 -11.78 -3.82 4.92
C SER A 91 -10.94 -2.62 4.48
N GLY A 92 -10.87 -2.35 3.19
CA GLY A 92 -10.15 -1.18 2.68
C GLY A 92 -10.74 0.15 3.17
N GLN A 93 -12.07 0.27 3.20
CA GLN A 93 -12.73 1.45 3.76
C GLN A 93 -12.45 1.63 5.26
N ALA A 94 -12.45 0.54 6.04
CA ALA A 94 -12.13 0.57 7.45
C ALA A 94 -10.67 0.95 7.69
N LEU A 95 -9.74 0.38 6.90
CA LEU A 95 -8.31 0.72 6.97
C LEU A 95 -8.06 2.17 6.59
N LEU A 96 -8.66 2.66 5.50
CA LEU A 96 -8.52 4.05 5.08
C LEU A 96 -8.96 5.03 6.19
N LYS A 97 -10.10 4.78 6.82
CA LYS A 97 -10.58 5.58 7.97
C LYS A 97 -9.63 5.47 9.17
N SER A 98 -9.05 4.30 9.39
CA SER A 98 -8.08 4.07 10.48
C SER A 98 -6.78 4.81 10.24
N LEU A 99 -6.23 4.76 9.02
CA LEU A 99 -5.04 5.51 8.61
C LEU A 99 -5.24 7.02 8.78
N GLN A 100 -6.36 7.55 8.28
CA GLN A 100 -6.72 8.97 8.44
C GLN A 100 -6.79 9.38 9.91
N ARG A 101 -7.40 8.55 10.77
CA ARG A 101 -7.49 8.79 12.21
C ARG A 101 -6.13 8.80 12.89
N LEU A 102 -5.18 8.01 12.40
CA LEU A 102 -3.81 7.93 12.91
C LEU A 102 -2.87 8.98 12.32
N GLY A 103 -3.34 9.79 11.37
CA GLY A 103 -2.51 10.77 10.66
C GLY A 103 -1.50 10.14 9.69
N VAL A 104 -1.69 8.87 9.32
CA VAL A 104 -0.88 8.19 8.31
C VAL A 104 -1.37 8.58 6.94
N ASP A 105 -0.45 9.01 6.06
CA ASP A 105 -0.80 9.36 4.68
C ASP A 105 -1.18 8.09 3.88
N PRO A 106 -2.41 7.97 3.39
CA PRO A 106 -2.82 6.84 2.56
C PRO A 106 -1.96 6.67 1.29
N LEU A 107 -1.34 7.73 0.79
CA LEU A 107 -0.44 7.68 -0.35
C LEU A 107 0.92 7.05 -0.03
N ALA A 108 1.24 6.85 1.25
CA ALA A 108 2.44 6.15 1.68
C ALA A 108 2.18 4.66 1.97
N VAL A 109 1.05 4.12 1.51
CA VAL A 109 0.62 2.76 1.81
C VAL A 109 0.50 1.93 0.54
N TYR A 110 0.98 0.69 0.60
CA TYR A 110 0.73 -0.37 -0.37
C TYR A 110 0.05 -1.54 0.35
N GLY A 111 -0.97 -2.14 -0.26
CA GLY A 111 -1.73 -3.23 0.33
C GLY A 111 -1.85 -4.41 -0.62
N THR A 112 -1.67 -5.63 -0.10
CA THR A 112 -1.80 -6.86 -0.89
C THR A 112 -2.20 -8.07 -0.05
N ASN A 113 -2.45 -9.21 -0.70
CA ASN A 113 -2.72 -10.50 -0.07
C ASN A 113 -1.52 -11.44 -0.26
N CYS A 114 -1.30 -12.37 0.68
CA CYS A 114 -0.33 -13.45 0.50
C CYS A 114 -0.69 -14.29 -0.73
N LEU A 115 -1.97 -14.67 -0.83
CA LEU A 115 -2.50 -15.43 -1.94
C LEU A 115 -3.17 -14.49 -2.95
N LYS A 116 -2.90 -14.69 -4.25
CA LYS A 116 -3.46 -13.85 -5.32
C LYS A 116 -4.76 -14.39 -5.89
N PHE A 117 -4.88 -15.70 -5.97
CA PHE A 117 -6.08 -16.42 -6.43
C PHE A 117 -6.85 -17.09 -5.28
N GLY A 118 -6.24 -17.19 -4.11
CA GLY A 118 -6.79 -17.88 -2.94
C GLY A 118 -6.61 -19.41 -2.97
N THR A 119 -6.16 -19.99 -4.07
CA THR A 119 -6.04 -21.44 -4.28
C THR A 119 -4.75 -21.86 -4.99
N GLU A 120 -3.83 -20.93 -5.21
CA GLU A 120 -2.55 -21.19 -5.85
C GLU A 120 -1.60 -22.01 -4.98
N GLU A 121 -0.60 -22.62 -5.63
CA GLU A 121 0.46 -23.35 -4.94
C GLU A 121 1.28 -22.41 -4.03
N PRO A 122 1.51 -22.77 -2.75
CA PRO A 122 2.19 -21.89 -1.79
C PRO A 122 3.56 -21.39 -2.24
N ALA A 123 4.33 -22.18 -2.95
CA ALA A 123 5.63 -21.78 -3.46
C ALA A 123 5.54 -20.64 -4.49
N GLN A 124 4.51 -20.67 -5.33
CA GLN A 124 4.25 -19.63 -6.33
C GLN A 124 3.78 -18.33 -5.66
N ALA A 125 2.87 -18.44 -4.70
CA ALA A 125 2.41 -17.29 -3.91
C ALA A 125 3.57 -16.61 -3.17
N ARG A 126 4.48 -17.40 -2.57
CA ARG A 126 5.69 -16.87 -1.92
C ARG A 126 6.59 -16.12 -2.90
N ALA A 127 6.80 -16.64 -4.09
CA ALA A 127 7.62 -15.99 -5.10
C ALA A 127 7.05 -14.61 -5.51
N TRP A 128 5.74 -14.50 -5.70
CA TRP A 128 5.08 -13.23 -6.03
C TRP A 128 5.15 -12.23 -4.88
N LEU A 129 4.87 -12.65 -3.64
CA LEU A 129 4.95 -11.77 -2.49
C LEU A 129 6.38 -11.28 -2.25
N THR A 130 7.38 -12.15 -2.43
CA THR A 130 8.80 -11.77 -2.35
C THR A 130 9.14 -10.69 -3.38
N ARG A 131 8.64 -10.81 -4.62
CA ARG A 131 8.82 -9.76 -5.65
C ARG A 131 8.16 -8.45 -5.27
N GLU A 132 6.92 -8.47 -4.76
CA GLU A 132 6.25 -7.24 -4.28
C GLU A 132 7.05 -6.56 -3.17
N LEU A 133 7.54 -7.31 -2.17
CA LEU A 133 8.38 -6.76 -1.10
C LEU A 133 9.69 -6.15 -1.62
N HIS A 134 10.31 -6.76 -2.64
CA HIS A 134 11.53 -6.22 -3.25
C HIS A 134 11.27 -4.97 -4.10
N ILE A 135 10.11 -4.85 -4.73
CA ILE A 135 9.73 -3.68 -5.52
C ILE A 135 9.36 -2.51 -4.60
N VAL A 136 8.46 -2.78 -3.63
CA VAL A 136 7.92 -1.74 -2.75
C VAL A 136 8.98 -1.25 -1.74
N GLN A 137 9.83 -2.14 -1.24
CA GLN A 137 10.87 -1.85 -0.23
C GLN A 137 10.32 -1.08 0.97
N PRO A 138 9.27 -1.58 1.64
CA PRO A 138 8.61 -0.86 2.71
C PRO A 138 9.54 -0.72 3.91
N ARG A 139 9.24 0.23 4.78
CA ARG A 139 9.89 0.40 6.09
C ARG A 139 9.14 -0.34 7.20
N LEU A 140 7.84 -0.58 7.01
CA LEU A 140 7.01 -1.33 7.94
C LEU A 140 6.10 -2.30 7.19
N VAL A 141 6.08 -3.56 7.62
CA VAL A 141 5.08 -4.55 7.22
C VAL A 141 4.05 -4.71 8.34
N VAL A 142 2.77 -4.55 8.03
CA VAL A 142 1.65 -4.83 8.92
C VAL A 142 1.05 -6.17 8.53
N ALA A 143 1.39 -7.22 9.26
CA ALA A 143 0.90 -8.59 9.04
C ALA A 143 -0.43 -8.79 9.79
N MET A 144 -1.52 -9.02 9.05
CA MET A 144 -2.88 -9.15 9.58
C MET A 144 -3.28 -10.62 9.68
N GLY A 145 -3.41 -11.12 10.92
CA GLY A 145 -3.76 -12.50 11.24
C GLY A 145 -2.57 -13.45 11.31
N GLU A 146 -2.72 -14.49 12.13
CA GLU A 146 -1.71 -15.54 12.33
C GLU A 146 -1.30 -16.26 11.02
N PRO A 147 -2.22 -16.59 10.08
CA PRO A 147 -1.84 -17.19 8.81
C PRO A 147 -0.90 -16.32 7.97
N THR A 148 -1.04 -14.99 8.05
CA THR A 148 -0.13 -14.04 7.37
C THR A 148 1.27 -14.09 7.98
N VAL A 149 1.36 -14.15 9.31
CA VAL A 149 2.63 -14.26 10.03
C VAL A 149 3.34 -15.57 9.68
N ALA A 150 2.60 -16.69 9.70
CA ALA A 150 3.14 -17.99 9.29
C ALA A 150 3.67 -17.97 7.86
N PHE A 151 2.91 -17.38 6.93
CA PHE A 151 3.31 -17.26 5.52
C PHE A 151 4.58 -16.42 5.35
N LEU A 152 4.71 -15.28 6.08
CA LEU A 152 5.93 -14.47 6.06
C LEU A 152 7.14 -15.24 6.59
N GLY A 153 6.95 -16.10 7.60
CA GLY A 153 8.01 -16.96 8.16
C GLY A 153 8.52 -18.03 7.18
N GLU A 154 7.75 -18.34 6.14
CA GLU A 154 8.13 -19.30 5.10
C GLU A 154 8.80 -18.62 3.88
N LEU A 155 8.89 -17.28 3.85
CA LEU A 155 9.56 -16.59 2.77
C LEU A 155 11.08 -16.75 2.88
N GLU A 156 11.72 -17.09 1.76
CA GLU A 156 13.17 -17.02 1.61
C GLU A 156 13.62 -15.55 1.38
N PHE A 157 13.29 -14.69 2.36
CA PHE A 157 13.64 -13.27 2.26
C PHE A 157 14.97 -13.02 2.99
N PRO A 158 15.93 -12.33 2.35
CA PRO A 158 17.28 -12.18 2.93
C PRO A 158 17.24 -11.50 4.30
N LEU A 159 17.92 -12.11 5.27
CA LEU A 159 18.06 -11.60 6.64
C LEU A 159 16.70 -11.42 7.38
N SER A 160 15.65 -12.12 6.96
CA SER A 160 14.38 -12.09 7.67
C SER A 160 14.47 -12.80 9.02
N GLU A 161 13.79 -12.23 10.02
CA GLU A 161 13.61 -12.79 11.34
C GLU A 161 12.15 -13.28 11.49
N ALA A 162 11.94 -14.33 12.27
CA ALA A 162 10.61 -14.83 12.56
C ALA A 162 9.82 -13.81 13.39
N LEU A 163 8.56 -13.59 13.02
CA LEU A 163 7.65 -12.74 13.75
C LEU A 163 6.86 -13.55 14.79
N ASP A 164 6.62 -12.94 15.94
CA ASP A 164 5.82 -13.52 17.02
C ASP A 164 4.35 -13.06 16.90
N ALA A 165 3.46 -13.98 16.55
CA ALA A 165 2.03 -13.72 16.38
C ALA A 165 1.33 -13.41 17.74
N GLU A 166 1.90 -13.86 18.87
CA GLU A 166 1.33 -13.65 20.21
C GLU A 166 1.57 -12.22 20.75
N ARG A 167 2.25 -11.37 19.97
CA ARG A 167 2.59 -9.98 20.36
C ARG A 167 1.93 -8.95 19.43
N PRO A 168 0.58 -8.95 19.32
CA PRO A 168 -0.11 -8.03 18.43
C PRO A 168 0.08 -6.56 18.87
N GLY A 169 0.38 -5.70 17.90
CA GLY A 169 0.60 -4.27 18.13
C GLY A 169 1.99 -3.92 18.67
N GLU A 170 2.88 -4.87 18.87
CA GLU A 170 4.28 -4.59 19.18
C GLU A 170 5.09 -4.49 17.88
N LEU A 171 6.04 -3.52 17.84
CA LEU A 171 7.01 -3.44 16.76
C LEU A 171 8.04 -4.55 16.93
N GLN A 172 8.26 -5.28 15.86
CA GLN A 172 9.22 -6.37 15.75
C GLN A 172 10.16 -6.09 14.58
N ARG A 173 11.30 -6.74 14.55
CA ARG A 173 12.23 -6.64 13.42
C ARG A 173 11.93 -7.76 12.43
N PHE A 174 11.61 -7.39 11.17
CA PHE A 174 11.47 -8.37 10.10
C PHE A 174 12.78 -8.56 9.33
N THR A 175 13.45 -7.45 9.00
CA THR A 175 14.81 -7.45 8.44
C THR A 175 15.61 -6.29 9.04
N PRO A 176 16.92 -6.15 8.81
CA PRO A 176 17.67 -5.01 9.31
C PRO A 176 17.12 -3.63 8.91
N THR A 177 16.32 -3.56 7.83
CA THR A 177 15.77 -2.31 7.30
C THR A 177 14.25 -2.24 7.31
N ILE A 178 13.57 -3.33 7.66
CA ILE A 178 12.11 -3.42 7.65
C ILE A 178 11.64 -3.82 9.05
N ASP A 179 10.85 -2.96 9.67
CA ASP A 179 10.12 -3.31 10.89
C ASP A 179 8.84 -4.10 10.52
N ALA A 180 8.27 -4.81 11.47
CA ALA A 180 6.99 -5.47 11.32
C ALA A 180 6.09 -5.23 12.52
N MET A 181 4.79 -5.31 12.30
CA MET A 181 3.78 -5.28 13.32
C MET A 181 2.71 -6.32 12.99
N VAL A 182 2.33 -7.10 14.00
CA VAL A 182 1.24 -8.08 13.86
C VAL A 182 -0.06 -7.46 14.36
N THR A 183 -1.16 -7.70 13.66
CA THR A 183 -2.51 -7.35 14.10
C THR A 183 -3.44 -8.55 13.95
N PRO A 184 -4.58 -8.60 14.65
CA PRO A 184 -5.67 -9.48 14.25
C PRO A 184 -6.05 -9.28 12.78
N ASP A 185 -6.66 -10.30 12.17
CA ASP A 185 -7.17 -10.18 10.80
C ASP A 185 -8.23 -9.09 10.70
N ILE A 186 -8.14 -8.23 9.67
CA ILE A 186 -9.06 -7.11 9.48
C ILE A 186 -10.46 -7.59 9.10
N ASP A 187 -10.57 -8.59 8.24
CA ASP A 187 -11.86 -9.05 7.74
C ASP A 187 -12.65 -9.72 8.87
N GLU A 188 -12.01 -10.58 9.67
CA GLU A 188 -12.60 -11.16 10.87
C GLU A 188 -12.98 -10.08 11.92
N SER A 189 -12.20 -9.02 12.00
CA SER A 189 -12.39 -7.93 12.95
C SER A 189 -13.58 -7.03 12.61
N LEU A 190 -14.14 -7.08 11.39
CA LEU A 190 -15.25 -6.20 11.00
C LEU A 190 -16.62 -6.65 11.53
N ASP A 191 -16.79 -7.90 11.84
CA ASP A 191 -18.11 -8.48 12.16
C ASP A 191 -18.39 -8.56 13.67
N GLU A 192 -17.36 -8.52 14.52
CA GLU A 192 -17.48 -8.61 15.98
C GLU A 192 -16.87 -7.39 16.67
N GLN A 193 -17.60 -6.80 17.62
CA GLN A 193 -17.15 -5.60 18.35
C GLN A 193 -15.87 -5.84 19.17
N GLY A 194 -15.74 -7.01 19.78
CA GLY A 194 -14.55 -7.37 20.55
C GLY A 194 -13.31 -7.49 19.66
N ALA A 195 -13.48 -8.08 18.46
CA ALA A 195 -12.42 -8.20 17.47
C ALA A 195 -11.98 -6.83 16.92
N LYS A 196 -12.95 -5.93 16.64
CA LYS A 196 -12.65 -4.52 16.28
C LYS A 196 -11.80 -3.83 17.33
N THR A 197 -12.12 -4.03 18.61
CA THR A 197 -11.39 -3.40 19.70
C THR A 197 -9.96 -3.93 19.78
N ARG A 198 -9.75 -5.24 19.62
CA ARG A 198 -8.43 -5.86 19.61
C ARG A 198 -7.60 -5.39 18.39
N PHE A 199 -8.22 -5.41 17.21
CA PHE A 199 -7.58 -4.89 15.99
C PHE A 199 -7.13 -3.44 16.17
N TRP A 200 -8.04 -2.57 16.63
CA TRP A 200 -7.72 -1.17 16.84
C TRP A 200 -6.63 -0.97 17.90
N ALA A 201 -6.66 -1.76 18.98
CA ALA A 201 -5.63 -1.69 20.03
C ALA A 201 -4.23 -2.00 19.49
N ALA A 202 -4.12 -2.97 18.58
CA ALA A 202 -2.86 -3.28 17.90
C ALA A 202 -2.52 -2.25 16.81
N PHE A 203 -3.47 -1.92 15.95
CA PHE A 203 -3.24 -1.09 14.75
C PHE A 203 -2.84 0.36 15.07
N LYS A 204 -3.24 0.91 16.22
CA LYS A 204 -2.87 2.28 16.62
C LYS A 204 -1.36 2.50 16.81
N THR A 205 -0.57 1.44 17.02
CA THR A 205 0.90 1.52 17.08
C THR A 205 1.49 2.04 15.78
N LEU A 206 0.84 1.76 14.65
CA LEU A 206 1.21 2.33 13.36
C LEU A 206 1.27 3.86 13.40
N GLY A 207 0.31 4.51 14.07
CA GLY A 207 0.31 5.98 14.18
C GLY A 207 1.49 6.53 14.97
N THR A 208 1.90 5.84 16.04
CA THR A 208 3.09 6.20 16.82
C THR A 208 4.35 6.03 15.99
N TRP A 209 4.50 4.86 15.35
CA TRP A 209 5.64 4.58 14.46
C TRP A 209 5.73 5.61 13.32
N TRP A 210 4.60 5.95 12.69
CA TRP A 210 4.53 6.94 11.60
C TRP A 210 4.99 8.33 12.05
N ALA A 211 4.56 8.76 13.25
CA ALA A 211 4.91 10.06 13.79
C ALA A 211 6.41 10.20 14.17
N GLU A 212 7.09 9.08 14.40
CA GLU A 212 8.52 9.01 14.71
C GLU A 212 9.42 8.97 13.47
N LEU A 213 8.82 8.80 12.26
CA LEU A 213 9.61 8.83 11.04
C LEU A 213 10.25 10.20 10.83
N PRO A 214 11.55 10.26 10.50
CA PRO A 214 12.20 11.53 10.17
C PRO A 214 11.50 12.16 8.95
N PRO A 215 11.28 13.47 8.96
CA PRO A 215 10.75 14.17 7.78
C PRO A 215 11.76 14.04 6.64
N TYR A 216 11.25 13.81 5.43
CA TYR A 216 12.04 13.78 4.20
C TYR A 216 12.52 15.17 3.80
#